data_5a1cd28d5ca9317aa24d22817c75907d
#
_entry.id   5a1cd28d5ca9317aa24d22817c75907d
#
_cell.length_a   1.000
_cell.length_b   1.000
_cell.length_c   1.000
_cell.angle_alpha   90.00
_cell.angle_beta   90.00
_cell.angle_gamma   90.00
#
_symmetry.space_group_name_H-M   'P 1'
#
loop_
_entity.id
_entity.type
_entity.pdbx_description
1 polymer ?
#
loop_
_entity_poly.entity_id
_entity_poly.type
_entity_poly.pdbx_seq_one_letter_code
_entity_poly.pdbx_strand_id
1 'polypeptide(L)' 'MILIADSGSTKTDWACVPESGGRRIAFTSQGYNPNYISQEEMREDVLRSLPAGFPREKIGGIFFYGAG' A
#
# COMPACT_ATOMS: atom_id res chain seq x y z
N MET A 1 -2.62 8.85 -8.43
CA MET A 1 -2.80 7.41 -8.17
C MET A 1 -3.25 7.17 -6.75
N ILE A 2 -4.02 6.13 -6.54
CA ILE A 2 -4.52 5.74 -5.23
C ILE A 2 -4.01 4.36 -4.90
N LEU A 3 -3.47 4.19 -3.69
CA LEU A 3 -3.11 2.89 -3.16
C LEU A 3 -4.22 2.36 -2.27
N ILE A 4 -4.61 1.13 -2.49
CA ILE A 4 -5.60 0.46 -1.67
C ILE A 4 -4.96 -0.79 -1.09
N ALA A 5 -5.04 -0.94 0.22
CA ALA A 5 -4.47 -2.06 0.93
C ALA A 5 -5.54 -2.90 1.59
N ASP A 6 -5.41 -4.22 1.46
CA ASP A 6 -6.19 -5.18 2.22
C ASP A 6 -5.20 -5.97 3.06
N SER A 7 -5.12 -5.64 4.35
CA SER A 7 -4.10 -6.19 5.24
C SER A 7 -4.65 -7.29 6.12
N GLY A 8 -3.99 -8.44 6.04
CA GLY A 8 -4.18 -9.52 6.99
C GLY A 8 -3.04 -9.55 8.00
N SER A 9 -3.04 -10.57 8.87
CA SER A 9 -2.01 -10.71 9.90
C SER A 9 -0.64 -11.09 9.34
N THR A 10 -0.58 -11.71 8.17
CA THR A 10 0.65 -12.22 7.59
C THR A 10 1.10 -11.46 6.36
N LYS A 11 0.17 -10.88 5.63
CA LYS A 11 0.50 -10.14 4.42
C LYS A 11 -0.51 -9.04 4.14
N THR A 12 -0.11 -8.08 3.33
CA THR A 12 -0.99 -7.03 2.83
C THR A 12 -1.00 -7.10 1.31
N ASP A 13 -2.18 -7.16 0.74
CA ASP A 13 -2.37 -7.09 -0.71
C ASP A 13 -2.62 -5.64 -1.10
N TRP A 14 -1.80 -5.14 -2.00
CA TRP A 14 -1.87 -3.76 -2.45
C TRP A 14 -2.37 -3.68 -3.88
N ALA A 15 -3.18 -2.70 -4.16
CA ALA A 15 -3.58 -2.35 -5.52
C ALA A 15 -3.37 -0.86 -5.74
N CYS A 16 -2.68 -0.52 -6.81
CA CYS A 16 -2.51 0.86 -7.23
C CYS A 16 -3.45 1.14 -8.39
N VAL A 17 -4.34 2.11 -8.22
CA VAL A 17 -5.31 2.47 -9.23
C VAL A 17 -4.96 3.83 -9.79
N PRO A 18 -4.57 3.93 -11.08
CA PRO A 18 -4.31 5.22 -11.70
C PRO A 18 -5.59 6.04 -11.85
N GLU A 19 -5.49 7.34 -11.65
CA GLU A 19 -6.62 8.24 -11.81
C GLU A 19 -7.14 8.26 -13.25
N SER A 20 -6.27 8.05 -14.20
CA SER A 20 -6.61 8.05 -15.63
C SER A 20 -7.30 6.78 -16.10
N GLY A 21 -7.54 5.82 -15.21
CA GLY A 21 -8.15 4.56 -15.59
C GLY A 21 -7.23 3.59 -16.30
N GLY A 22 -5.93 3.75 -16.16
CA GLY A 22 -4.96 2.85 -16.76
C GLY A 22 -4.85 1.51 -16.02
N ARG A 23 -3.80 0.74 -16.35
CA ARG A 23 -3.60 -0.59 -15.79
C ARG A 23 -3.39 -0.54 -14.29
N ARG A 24 -4.11 -1.41 -13.58
CA ARG A 24 -3.94 -1.59 -12.14
C ARG A 24 -2.65 -2.35 -11.86
N ILE A 25 -1.88 -1.86 -10.89
CA ILE A 25 -0.64 -2.50 -10.45
C ILE A 25 -0.92 -3.15 -9.09
N ALA A 26 -0.56 -4.41 -8.94
CA ALA A 26 -0.73 -5.13 -7.69
C ALA A 26 0.62 -5.57 -7.14
N PHE A 27 0.78 -5.49 -5.83
CA PHE A 27 1.96 -5.99 -5.14
C PHE A 27 1.59 -6.37 -3.71
N THR A 28 2.50 -7.03 -3.01
CA THR A 28 2.25 -7.46 -1.65
C THR A 28 3.36 -6.97 -0.73
N SER A 29 3.03 -6.82 0.54
CA SER A 29 3.99 -6.53 1.59
C SER A 29 3.65 -7.36 2.83
N GLN A 30 4.44 -7.20 3.90
CA GLN A 30 4.12 -7.86 5.16
C GLN A 30 2.78 -7.36 5.71
N GLY A 31 2.17 -8.16 6.59
CA GLY A 31 0.95 -7.74 7.27
C GLY A 31 1.23 -6.64 8.29
N TYR A 32 0.25 -5.80 8.49
CA TYR A 32 0.35 -4.71 9.46
C TYR A 32 -0.73 -4.85 10.51
N ASN A 33 -0.31 -4.72 11.76
CA ASN A 33 -1.24 -4.66 12.88
C ASN A 33 -1.11 -3.26 13.48
N PRO A 34 -2.17 -2.45 13.46
CA PRO A 34 -2.09 -1.06 13.93
C PRO A 34 -1.76 -0.95 15.42
N ASN A 35 -1.83 -2.05 16.18
CA ASN A 35 -1.40 -2.06 17.57
C ASN A 35 0.11 -2.13 17.73
N TYR A 36 0.84 -2.51 16.69
CA TYR A 36 2.29 -2.73 16.74
C TYR A 36 3.09 -1.84 15.82
N ILE A 37 2.44 -1.11 14.92
CA ILE A 37 3.13 -0.26 13.96
C ILE A 37 2.40 1.07 13.83
N SER A 38 3.15 2.17 13.80
CA SER A 38 2.57 3.49 13.59
C SER A 38 2.23 3.71 12.12
N GLN A 39 1.41 4.70 11.85
CA GLN A 39 1.07 5.05 10.47
C GLN A 39 2.31 5.47 9.67
N GLU A 40 3.23 6.18 10.30
CA GLU A 40 4.47 6.61 9.65
C GLU A 40 5.34 5.42 9.28
N GLU A 41 5.50 4.46 10.20
CA GLU A 41 6.28 3.26 9.94
C GLU A 41 5.66 2.43 8.82
N MET A 42 4.34 2.31 8.82
CA MET A 42 3.61 1.60 7.78
C MET A 42 3.83 2.26 6.42
N ARG A 43 3.72 3.57 6.36
CA ARG A 43 3.92 4.33 5.13
C ARG A 43 5.32 4.13 4.58
N GLU A 44 6.34 4.22 5.44
CA GLU A 44 7.72 4.00 5.02
C GLU A 44 7.94 2.60 4.49
N ASP A 45 7.37 1.59 5.16
CA ASP A 45 7.48 0.21 4.74
C ASP A 45 6.80 -0.03 3.39
N VAL A 46 5.64 0.56 3.20
CA VAL A 46 4.93 0.47 1.92
C VAL A 46 5.74 1.08 0.79
N LEU A 47 6.32 2.25 1.04
CA LEU A 47 7.14 2.93 0.02
C LEU A 47 8.35 2.10 -0.36
N ARG A 48 8.92 1.35 0.57
CA ARG A 48 10.03 0.43 0.29
C ARG A 48 9.58 -0.81 -0.48
N SER A 49 8.32 -1.20 -0.32
CA SER A 49 7.76 -2.39 -0.97
C SER A 49 7.29 -2.13 -2.40
N LEU A 50 7.27 -0.88 -2.83
CA LEU A 50 6.82 -0.53 -4.16
C LEU A 50 7.72 -1.14 -5.23
N PRO A 51 7.15 -1.60 -6.36
CA PRO A 51 7.95 -2.12 -7.46
C PRO A 51 8.95 -1.09 -7.98
N ALA A 52 10.05 -1.56 -8.54
CA ALA A 52 11.06 -0.70 -9.14
C ALA A 52 10.43 0.13 -10.26
N GLY A 53 10.77 1.41 -10.30
CA GLY A 53 10.24 2.33 -11.32
C GLY A 53 8.86 2.90 -10.99
N PHE A 54 8.31 2.55 -9.83
CA PHE A 54 7.00 3.05 -9.43
C PHE A 54 7.08 4.57 -9.14
N PRO A 55 6.15 5.37 -9.70
CA PRO A 55 6.19 6.82 -9.52
C PRO A 55 5.60 7.23 -8.16
N ARG A 56 6.43 7.19 -7.13
CA ARG A 56 6.02 7.48 -5.75
C ARG A 56 5.38 8.85 -5.59
N GLU A 57 5.88 9.83 -6.31
CA GLU A 57 5.40 11.22 -6.23
C GLU A 57 3.99 11.40 -6.77
N LYS A 58 3.48 10.41 -7.48
CA LYS A 58 2.13 10.46 -8.05
C LYS A 58 1.08 9.82 -7.16
N ILE A 59 1.47 9.31 -6.01
CA ILE A 59 0.53 8.72 -5.06
C ILE A 59 -0.22 9.85 -4.36
N GLY A 60 -1.52 9.96 -4.65
CA GLY A 60 -2.37 10.99 -4.07
C GLY A 60 -3.10 10.57 -2.81
N GLY A 61 -3.15 9.28 -2.51
CA GLY A 61 -3.83 8.80 -1.32
C GLY A 61 -3.58 7.33 -1.08
N ILE A 62 -3.69 6.92 0.18
CA ILE A 62 -3.56 5.53 0.60
C ILE A 62 -4.78 5.17 1.42
N PHE A 63 -5.51 4.15 1.00
CA PHE A 63 -6.66 3.62 1.72
C PHE A 63 -6.31 2.25 2.27
N PHE A 64 -6.47 2.09 3.57
CA PHE A 64 -6.03 0.90 4.26
C PHE A 64 -7.22 0.21 4.93
N TYR A 65 -7.43 -1.04 4.56
CA TYR A 65 -8.44 -1.89 5.18
C TYR A 65 -7.71 -3.02 5.90
N GLY A 66 -7.70 -2.97 7.21
CA GLY A 66 -6.97 -3.93 8.02
C GLY A 66 -7.88 -4.79 8.87
N ALA A 67 -7.51 -6.05 9.00
CA ALA A 67 -8.09 -6.94 10.00
C ALA A 67 -7.24 -6.79 11.27
N GLY A 68 -7.46 -5.72 11.96
CA GLY A 68 -6.66 -5.44 13.14
C GLY A 68 -7.36 -5.83 14.42
#